data_66ccbce48808618fc3bfce576ef7de44
#
_entry.id   66ccbce48808618fc3bfce576ef7de44
#
_cell.length_a   1.000
_cell.length_b   1.000
_cell.length_c   1.000
_cell.angle_alpha   90.00
_cell.angle_beta   90.00
_cell.angle_gamma   90.00
#
_symmetry.space_group_name_H-M   'P 1'
#
loop_
_entity.id
_entity.type
_entity.pdbx_description
1 polymer ?
#
loop_
_entity_poly.entity_id
_entity_poly.type
_entity_poly.pdbx_seq_one_letter_code
_entity_poly.pdbx_strand_id
1 'polypeptide(L)'
;MERIIKEKISADHLLYVSLKYTKTCDVILNLLLRWRNMIEFAMEELIERLKKQKKWKPVADAPRARLVQLKKIYEKDKVVSEVLNMYELFRDIEKLEKVRENEFRKGVNLGVMYKGEKINLDVEKCESVFS
;
A
#
# COMPACT_ATOMS: atom_id res chain seq x y z
N MET A 1 9.05 9.45 -11.18
CA MET A 1 7.63 9.88 -11.25
C MET A 1 6.80 9.09 -12.25
N GLU A 2 7.35 8.77 -13.41
CA GLU A 2 6.61 8.02 -14.42
C GLU A 2 6.13 6.64 -13.95
N ARG A 3 6.98 5.91 -13.22
CA ARG A 3 6.63 4.60 -12.66
C ARG A 3 5.48 4.72 -11.64
N ILE A 4 5.52 5.76 -10.82
CA ILE A 4 4.48 6.01 -9.80
C ILE A 4 3.16 6.30 -10.49
N ILE A 5 3.16 7.13 -11.52
CA ILE A 5 1.96 7.48 -12.29
C ILE A 5 1.36 6.24 -12.95
N LYS A 6 2.19 5.38 -13.54
CA LYS A 6 1.73 4.12 -14.14
C LYS A 6 1.03 3.23 -13.13
N GLU A 7 1.62 3.04 -11.94
CA GLU A 7 1.02 2.21 -10.90
C GLU A 7 -0.28 2.84 -10.38
N LYS A 8 -0.34 4.16 -10.28
CA LYS A 8 -1.56 4.85 -9.86
C LYS A 8 -2.67 4.67 -10.89
N ILE A 9 -2.37 4.79 -12.18
CA ILE A 9 -3.35 4.58 -13.25
C ILE A 9 -3.89 3.15 -13.20
N SER A 10 -3.01 2.16 -13.02
CA SER A 10 -3.41 0.76 -12.90
C SER A 10 -4.28 0.53 -11.66
N ALA A 11 -3.92 1.13 -10.53
CA ALA A 11 -4.69 1.03 -9.29
C ALA A 11 -6.06 1.68 -9.44
N ASP A 12 -6.13 2.87 -10.03
CA ASP A 12 -7.40 3.57 -10.27
C ASP A 12 -8.32 2.75 -11.18
N HIS A 13 -7.77 2.10 -12.21
CA HIS A 13 -8.56 1.22 -13.09
C HIS A 13 -9.12 0.04 -12.31
N LEU A 14 -8.32 -0.60 -11.45
CA LEU A 14 -8.79 -1.71 -10.61
C LEU A 14 -9.88 -1.26 -9.65
N LEU A 15 -9.73 -0.08 -9.06
CA LEU A 15 -10.70 0.44 -8.08
C LEU A 15 -12.02 0.85 -8.75
N TYR A 16 -11.94 1.69 -9.79
CA TYR A 16 -13.13 2.32 -10.36
C TYR A 16 -13.79 1.53 -11.48
N VAL A 17 -13.09 0.59 -12.09
CA VAL A 17 -13.63 -0.24 -13.18
C VAL A 17 -13.74 -1.70 -12.76
N SER A 18 -12.61 -2.35 -12.51
CA SER A 18 -12.58 -3.79 -12.26
C SER A 18 -13.33 -4.18 -10.99
N LEU A 19 -13.09 -3.49 -9.88
CA LEU A 19 -13.75 -3.79 -8.61
C LEU A 19 -15.24 -3.50 -8.65
N LYS A 20 -15.66 -2.47 -9.39
CA LYS A 20 -17.06 -2.10 -9.54
C LYS A 20 -17.85 -3.19 -10.27
N TYR A 21 -17.27 -3.81 -11.28
CA TYR A 21 -17.95 -4.82 -12.11
C TYR A 21 -17.67 -6.25 -11.69
N THR A 22 -16.48 -6.50 -11.13
CA THR A 22 -16.04 -7.82 -10.68
C THR A 22 -15.70 -7.75 -9.19
N LYS A 23 -16.69 -7.92 -8.34
CA LYS A 23 -16.53 -7.77 -6.89
C LYS A 23 -15.92 -9.02 -6.26
N THR A 24 -14.62 -9.25 -6.52
CA THR A 24 -13.88 -10.38 -5.98
C THR A 24 -12.74 -9.91 -5.08
N CYS A 25 -12.35 -10.77 -4.16
CA CYS A 25 -11.20 -10.50 -3.29
C CYS A 25 -9.88 -10.49 -4.08
N ASP A 26 -9.82 -11.18 -5.22
CA ASP A 26 -8.65 -11.15 -6.08
C ASP A 26 -8.42 -9.74 -6.66
N VAL A 27 -9.47 -9.03 -7.04
CA VAL A 27 -9.35 -7.66 -7.51
C VAL A 27 -8.89 -6.75 -6.38
N ILE A 28 -9.42 -6.93 -5.17
CA ILE A 28 -8.99 -6.16 -4.00
C ILE A 28 -7.49 -6.41 -3.75
N LEU A 29 -7.07 -7.68 -3.76
CA LEU A 29 -5.67 -8.03 -3.54
C LEU A 29 -4.77 -7.40 -4.61
N ASN A 30 -5.15 -7.47 -5.88
CA ASN A 30 -4.39 -6.86 -6.97
C ASN A 30 -4.26 -5.35 -6.79
N LEU A 31 -5.33 -4.69 -6.34
CA LEU A 31 -5.33 -3.26 -6.04
C LEU A 31 -4.30 -2.93 -4.95
N LEU A 32 -4.28 -3.71 -3.87
CA LEU A 32 -3.32 -3.51 -2.78
C LEU A 32 -1.87 -3.70 -3.25
N LEU A 33 -1.63 -4.67 -4.12
CA LEU A 33 -0.31 -4.91 -4.69
C LEU A 33 0.14 -3.76 -5.59
N ARG A 34 -0.77 -3.13 -6.32
CA ARG A 34 -0.46 -1.94 -7.12
C ARG A 34 -0.13 -0.74 -6.22
N TRP A 35 -0.88 -0.54 -5.16
CA TRP A 35 -0.57 0.51 -4.18
C TRP A 35 0.78 0.26 -3.51
N ARG A 36 1.10 -0.99 -3.17
CA ARG A 36 2.41 -1.35 -2.64
C ARG A 36 3.52 -0.92 -3.58
N ASN A 37 3.40 -1.27 -4.86
CA ASN A 37 4.40 -0.92 -5.87
C ASN A 37 4.54 0.60 -6.01
N MET A 38 3.44 1.32 -6.02
CA MET A 38 3.44 2.78 -6.10
C MET A 38 4.20 3.39 -4.91
N ILE A 39 3.94 2.90 -3.71
CA ILE A 39 4.61 3.40 -2.51
C ILE A 39 6.10 3.07 -2.54
N GLU A 40 6.47 1.87 -3.00
CA GLU A 40 7.89 1.48 -3.12
C GLU A 40 8.64 2.41 -4.08
N PHE A 41 8.06 2.75 -5.23
CA PHE A 41 8.66 3.71 -6.15
C PHE A 41 8.76 5.11 -5.55
N ALA A 42 7.74 5.54 -4.81
CA ALA A 42 7.77 6.82 -4.12
C ALA A 42 8.86 6.85 -3.04
N MET A 43 9.04 5.75 -2.31
CA MET A 43 10.11 5.63 -1.31
C MET A 43 11.48 5.74 -1.95
N GLU A 44 11.70 5.09 -3.09
CA GLU A 44 12.96 5.18 -3.83
C GLU A 44 13.27 6.64 -4.20
N GLU A 45 12.28 7.37 -4.69
CA GLU A 45 12.46 8.78 -5.05
C GLU A 45 12.75 9.67 -3.84
N LEU A 46 12.08 9.42 -2.71
CA LEU A 46 12.36 10.13 -1.45
C LEU A 46 13.79 9.88 -0.98
N ILE A 47 14.24 8.63 -1.03
CA ILE A 47 15.60 8.27 -0.63
C ILE A 47 16.63 8.96 -1.52
N GLU A 48 16.41 8.97 -2.84
CA GLU A 48 17.30 9.66 -3.78
C GLU A 48 17.40 11.16 -3.46
N ARG A 49 16.26 11.77 -3.17
CA ARG A 49 16.20 13.20 -2.79
C ARG A 49 16.95 13.45 -1.47
N LEU A 50 16.76 12.59 -0.48
CA LEU A 50 17.45 12.70 0.81
C LEU A 50 18.95 12.51 0.68
N LYS A 51 19.40 11.62 -0.21
CA LYS A 51 20.81 11.44 -0.51
C LYS A 51 21.40 12.71 -1.11
N LYS A 52 20.72 13.36 -2.03
CA LYS A 52 21.14 14.62 -2.64
C LYS A 52 21.25 15.75 -1.63
N GLN A 53 20.38 15.74 -0.62
CA GLN A 53 20.38 16.73 0.47
C GLN A 53 21.33 16.36 1.60
N LYS A 54 22.02 15.21 1.49
CA LYS A 54 22.93 14.67 2.52
C LYS A 54 22.24 14.41 3.86
N LYS A 55 20.94 14.11 3.81
CA LYS A 55 20.13 13.78 4.99
C LYS A 55 19.94 12.27 5.17
N TRP A 56 20.35 11.48 4.19
CA TRP A 56 20.22 10.03 4.24
C TRP A 56 21.48 9.40 4.79
N LYS A 57 21.34 8.64 5.87
CA LYS A 57 22.45 7.90 6.47
C LYS A 57 22.57 6.53 5.78
N PRO A 58 23.79 6.07 5.47
CA PRO A 58 23.95 4.72 4.93
C PRO A 58 23.34 3.67 5.85
N VAL A 59 22.50 2.80 5.29
CA VAL A 59 21.92 1.66 6.00
C VAL A 59 22.07 0.41 5.16
N ALA A 60 21.86 -0.76 5.75
CA ALA A 60 21.84 -2.00 5.01
C ALA A 60 20.85 -1.89 3.84
N ASP A 61 21.19 -2.47 2.68
CA ASP A 61 20.32 -2.43 1.49
C ASP A 61 19.19 -3.47 1.64
N ALA A 62 18.36 -3.25 2.64
CA ALA A 62 17.21 -4.08 2.93
C ALA A 62 15.97 -3.19 3.01
N PRO A 63 14.83 -3.62 2.44
CA PRO A 63 13.61 -2.81 2.48
C PRO A 63 13.20 -2.39 3.89
N ARG A 64 13.36 -3.28 4.86
CA ARG A 64 12.99 -2.98 6.26
C ARG A 64 13.87 -1.90 6.87
N ALA A 65 15.18 -1.93 6.62
CA ALA A 65 16.10 -0.92 7.13
C ALA A 65 15.79 0.45 6.55
N ARG A 66 15.50 0.51 5.25
CA ARG A 66 15.10 1.76 4.58
C ARG A 66 13.79 2.31 5.13
N LEU A 67 12.82 1.43 5.37
CA LEU A 67 11.52 1.82 5.92
C LEU A 67 11.67 2.41 7.34
N VAL A 68 12.46 1.78 8.20
CA VAL A 68 12.70 2.25 9.56
C VAL A 68 13.31 3.65 9.54
N GLN A 69 14.29 3.88 8.68
CA GLN A 69 14.92 5.19 8.59
C GLN A 69 13.97 6.26 8.04
N LEU A 70 13.18 5.94 7.02
CA LEU A 70 12.17 6.86 6.50
C LEU A 70 11.14 7.23 7.56
N LYS A 71 10.67 6.28 8.33
CA LYS A 71 9.74 6.54 9.43
C LYS A 71 10.33 7.48 10.46
N LYS A 72 11.59 7.32 10.78
CA LYS A 72 12.28 8.19 11.74
C LYS A 72 12.42 9.61 11.21
N ILE A 73 12.82 9.76 9.95
CA ILE A 73 13.00 11.07 9.31
C ILE A 73 11.67 11.83 9.22
N TYR A 74 10.59 11.12 8.86
CA TYR A 74 9.27 11.71 8.66
C TYR A 74 8.30 11.47 9.81
N GLU A 75 8.79 11.20 11.03
CA GLU A 75 7.93 10.90 12.18
C GLU A 75 6.95 12.02 12.54
N LYS A 76 7.31 13.28 12.21
CA LYS A 76 6.46 14.44 12.45
C LYS A 76 5.53 14.77 11.28
N ASP A 77 5.73 14.12 10.13
CA ASP A 77 4.87 14.29 8.97
C ASP A 77 3.75 13.26 9.03
N LYS A 78 2.55 13.73 9.35
CA LYS A 78 1.39 12.87 9.53
C LYS A 78 1.03 12.07 8.28
N VAL A 79 1.07 12.72 7.12
CA VAL A 79 0.69 12.09 5.85
C VAL A 79 1.69 10.99 5.48
N VAL A 80 2.98 11.30 5.49
CA VAL A 80 4.03 10.33 5.16
C VAL A 80 4.02 9.18 6.15
N SER A 81 3.85 9.48 7.44
CA SER A 81 3.81 8.46 8.50
C SER A 81 2.65 7.47 8.28
N GLU A 82 1.45 7.98 7.94
CA GLU A 82 0.29 7.13 7.65
C GLU A 82 0.52 6.25 6.42
N VAL A 83 1.09 6.82 5.36
CA VAL A 83 1.40 6.06 4.14
C VAL A 83 2.40 4.94 4.43
N LEU A 84 3.44 5.22 5.22
CA LEU A 84 4.44 4.22 5.57
C LEU A 84 3.84 3.10 6.45
N ASN A 85 2.91 3.44 7.34
CA ASN A 85 2.20 2.45 8.14
C ASN A 85 1.31 1.54 7.27
N MET A 86 0.61 2.11 6.28
CA MET A 86 -0.15 1.31 5.32
C MET A 86 0.76 0.42 4.48
N TYR A 87 1.93 0.92 4.11
CA TYR A 87 2.90 0.13 3.36
C TYR A 87 3.33 -1.13 4.11
N GLU A 88 3.50 -1.07 5.42
CA GLU A 88 3.84 -2.25 6.20
C GLU A 88 2.81 -3.36 6.04
N LEU A 89 1.53 -3.00 6.05
CA LEU A 89 0.45 -3.95 5.81
C LEU A 89 0.52 -4.50 4.38
N PHE A 90 0.64 -3.63 3.39
CA PHE A 90 0.63 -4.02 1.98
C PHE A 90 1.85 -4.88 1.61
N ARG A 91 3.00 -4.63 2.22
CA ARG A 91 4.22 -5.40 1.96
C ARG A 91 4.01 -6.88 2.26
N ASP A 92 3.34 -7.17 3.34
CA ASP A 92 3.18 -8.54 3.83
C ASP A 92 1.84 -9.16 3.45
N ILE A 93 1.01 -8.47 2.67
CA ILE A 93 -0.38 -8.88 2.39
C ILE A 93 -0.48 -10.30 1.80
N GLU A 94 0.45 -10.68 0.93
CA GLU A 94 0.44 -11.99 0.32
C GLU A 94 0.70 -13.13 1.31
N LYS A 95 1.44 -12.83 2.38
CA LYS A 95 1.83 -13.81 3.41
C LYS A 95 0.84 -13.90 4.55
N LEU A 96 -0.04 -12.91 4.70
CA LEU A 96 -0.98 -12.86 5.81
C LEU A 96 -2.16 -13.80 5.56
N GLU A 97 -2.71 -14.32 6.65
CA GLU A 97 -3.94 -15.09 6.60
C GLU A 97 -5.10 -14.20 6.18
N LYS A 98 -5.88 -14.67 5.20
CA LYS A 98 -6.96 -13.90 4.60
C LYS A 98 -8.25 -14.71 4.60
N VAL A 99 -9.37 -14.00 4.76
CA VAL A 99 -10.72 -14.57 4.65
C VAL A 99 -11.45 -13.81 3.55
N ARG A 100 -12.01 -14.56 2.59
CA ARG A 100 -12.79 -14.01 1.49
C ARG A 100 -14.26 -14.03 1.85
N GLU A 101 -14.91 -12.87 1.82
CA GLU A 101 -16.31 -12.75 2.20
C GLU A 101 -17.12 -12.05 1.11
N ASN A 102 -18.32 -12.55 0.86
CA ASN A 102 -19.29 -11.94 -0.06
C ASN A 102 -18.75 -11.66 -1.45
N GLU A 103 -17.94 -12.56 -2.00
CA GLU A 103 -17.43 -12.40 -3.37
C GLU A 103 -18.57 -12.29 -4.37
N PHE A 104 -18.38 -11.49 -5.42
CA PHE A 104 -19.36 -11.17 -6.46
C PHE A 104 -20.58 -10.42 -5.97
N ARG A 105 -20.54 -9.86 -4.75
CA ARG A 105 -21.64 -9.12 -4.14
C ARG A 105 -21.18 -7.75 -3.69
N LYS A 106 -22.15 -6.84 -3.49
CA LYS A 106 -21.90 -5.46 -3.05
C LYS A 106 -21.08 -5.38 -1.77
N GLY A 107 -21.25 -6.34 -0.85
CA GLY A 107 -20.52 -6.39 0.41
C GLY A 107 -19.21 -7.15 0.36
N VAL A 108 -18.58 -7.30 -0.81
CA VAL A 108 -17.30 -8.01 -0.94
C VAL A 108 -16.26 -7.45 0.02
N ASN A 109 -15.62 -8.34 0.75
CA ASN A 109 -14.64 -7.99 1.77
C ASN A 109 -13.47 -8.98 1.80
N LEU A 110 -12.25 -8.45 1.85
CA LEU A 110 -11.06 -9.24 2.12
C LEU A 110 -10.64 -9.00 3.56
N GLY A 111 -10.91 -9.97 4.42
CA GLY A 111 -10.46 -9.93 5.81
C GLY A 111 -9.01 -10.37 5.90
N VAL A 112 -8.17 -9.58 6.55
CA VAL A 112 -6.74 -9.86 6.68
C VAL A 112 -6.37 -9.89 8.16
N MET A 113 -5.69 -10.95 8.58
CA MET A 113 -5.18 -11.05 9.95
C MET A 113 -3.82 -10.38 10.03
N TYR A 114 -3.73 -9.27 10.74
CA TYR A 114 -2.52 -8.47 10.86
C TYR A 114 -2.29 -8.08 12.32
N LYS A 115 -1.15 -8.48 12.88
CA LYS A 115 -0.78 -8.20 14.28
C LYS A 115 -1.86 -8.61 15.28
N GLY A 116 -2.49 -9.77 15.03
CA GLY A 116 -3.52 -10.30 15.91
C GLY A 116 -4.91 -9.71 15.75
N GLU A 117 -5.09 -8.78 14.81
CA GLU A 117 -6.39 -8.15 14.54
C GLU A 117 -6.86 -8.44 13.13
N LYS A 118 -8.18 -8.55 12.96
CA LYS A 118 -8.78 -8.69 11.64
C LYS A 118 -9.02 -7.31 11.04
N ILE A 119 -8.40 -7.05 9.89
CA ILE A 119 -8.60 -5.82 9.13
C ILE A 119 -9.50 -6.14 7.95
N ASN A 120 -10.59 -5.40 7.82
CA ASN A 120 -11.54 -5.57 6.72
C ASN A 120 -11.21 -4.60 5.58
N LEU A 121 -11.02 -5.17 4.39
CA LEU A 121 -10.71 -4.41 3.19
C LEU A 121 -11.85 -4.59 2.19
N ASP A 122 -12.88 -3.77 2.34
CA ASP A 122 -14.03 -3.72 1.43
C ASP A 122 -13.86 -2.58 0.41
N VAL A 123 -14.85 -2.42 -0.47
CA VAL A 123 -14.81 -1.40 -1.52
C VAL A 123 -14.74 -0.01 -0.91
N GLU A 124 -15.54 0.25 0.12
CA GLU A 124 -15.58 1.55 0.79
C GLU A 124 -14.25 1.89 1.42
N LYS A 125 -13.61 0.93 2.09
CA LYS A 125 -12.28 1.10 2.69
C LYS A 125 -11.23 1.39 1.60
N CYS A 126 -11.27 0.66 0.49
CA CYS A 126 -10.35 0.88 -0.63
C CYS A 126 -10.53 2.28 -1.23
N GLU A 127 -11.77 2.75 -1.38
CA GLU A 127 -12.02 4.09 -1.89
C GLU A 127 -11.50 5.17 -0.93
N SER A 128 -11.60 4.96 0.38
CA SER A 128 -11.16 5.95 1.37
C SER A 128 -9.65 6.09 1.48
N VAL A 129 -8.89 5.08 1.04
CA VAL A 129 -7.42 5.06 1.20
C VAL A 129 -6.75 6.04 0.25
N PHE A 130 -7.13 6.06 -1.04
CA PHE A 130 -6.43 6.85 -2.06
C PHE A 130 -7.36 7.69 -2.95
N SER A 131 -8.57 7.89 -2.54
CA SER A 131 -9.47 8.76 -3.30
C SER A 131 -9.33 10.22 -2.91
#